data_9b8983ed8b4c81b0e346022de49deec2
#
_entry.id   9b8983ed8b4c81b0e346022de49deec2
#
_cell.length_a   1.000
_cell.length_b   1.000
_cell.length_c   1.000
_cell.angle_alpha   90.00
_cell.angle_beta   90.00
_cell.angle_gamma   90.00
#
_symmetry.space_group_name_H-M   'P 1'
#
loop_
_entity.id
_entity.type
_entity.pdbx_description
1 polymer ?
#
loop_
_entity_poly.entity_id
_entity_poly.type
_entity_poly.pdbx_seq_one_letter_code
_entity_poly.pdbx_strand_id
1 'polypeptide(L)'
;ALSDKVLGADYSLDYNYTKGAVVIESLNDADPITGTVEASFTEVDPSLVTKSDIIGSVTASGKRTGLQALSKLYTMFNAVLNILAAPFWSEDPDVYKAMISVVQKLNGHWDAFVNADLPIYDSKAKAAIDTLKKAEEWADSNGYNNGFSKVYWPQVQYAGKVYHLSTQATVTMQRVDNSHDSIPMESPS
;
A
#
# COMPACT_ATOMS: atom_id res chain seq x y z
N ALA A 1 -29.24 -27.25 0.95
CA ALA A 1 -27.85 -27.08 0.49
C ALA A 1 -27.87 -26.37 -0.86
N LEU A 2 -26.80 -25.59 -1.18
CA LEU A 2 -26.69 -24.99 -2.52
C LEU A 2 -26.22 -25.99 -3.58
N SER A 3 -26.04 -27.28 -3.22
CA SER A 3 -25.58 -28.35 -4.12
C SER A 3 -26.45 -28.54 -5.36
N ASP A 4 -27.72 -28.19 -5.24
CA ASP A 4 -28.76 -28.38 -6.29
C ASP A 4 -29.10 -27.07 -7.00
N LYS A 5 -28.37 -25.98 -6.69
CA LYS A 5 -28.61 -24.66 -7.23
C LYS A 5 -27.46 -24.23 -8.13
N VAL A 6 -27.77 -23.49 -9.17
CA VAL A 6 -26.81 -23.05 -10.20
C VAL A 6 -26.47 -21.57 -10.03
N LEU A 7 -25.20 -21.25 -9.88
CA LEU A 7 -24.71 -19.86 -9.83
C LEU A 7 -25.04 -19.16 -11.16
N GLY A 8 -25.61 -17.97 -11.07
CA GLY A 8 -26.04 -17.16 -12.22
C GLY A 8 -27.43 -17.48 -12.75
N ALA A 9 -28.07 -18.62 -12.32
CA ALA A 9 -29.44 -18.98 -12.65
C ALA A 9 -30.34 -18.94 -11.42
N ASP A 10 -29.94 -19.60 -10.34
CA ASP A 10 -30.74 -19.69 -9.10
C ASP A 10 -30.27 -18.67 -8.06
N TYR A 11 -28.99 -18.29 -8.08
CA TYR A 11 -28.41 -17.31 -7.15
C TYR A 11 -27.24 -16.54 -7.74
N SER A 12 -26.99 -15.34 -7.19
CA SER A 12 -25.76 -14.57 -7.39
C SER A 12 -24.88 -14.56 -6.14
N LEU A 13 -23.59 -14.36 -6.36
CA LEU A 13 -22.62 -14.14 -5.29
C LEU A 13 -22.01 -12.76 -5.47
N ASP A 14 -21.99 -11.98 -4.40
CA ASP A 14 -21.33 -10.68 -4.35
C ASP A 14 -20.57 -10.56 -3.02
N TYR A 15 -19.68 -9.58 -2.95
CA TYR A 15 -18.92 -9.29 -1.73
C TYR A 15 -19.20 -7.87 -1.26
N ASN A 16 -19.75 -7.76 -0.06
CA ASN A 16 -19.98 -6.45 0.56
C ASN A 16 -18.70 -5.97 1.29
N TYR A 17 -17.95 -5.13 0.62
CA TYR A 17 -16.69 -4.57 1.15
C TYR A 17 -16.86 -3.73 2.42
N THR A 18 -18.05 -3.18 2.65
CA THR A 18 -18.32 -2.37 3.85
C THR A 18 -18.50 -3.25 5.08
N LYS A 19 -19.11 -4.42 4.90
CA LYS A 19 -19.41 -5.37 5.97
C LYS A 19 -18.38 -6.51 6.09
N GLY A 20 -17.49 -6.66 5.09
CA GLY A 20 -16.59 -7.81 5.01
C GLY A 20 -17.34 -9.14 4.89
N ALA A 21 -18.41 -9.18 4.13
CA ALA A 21 -19.30 -10.34 4.08
C ALA A 21 -19.63 -10.74 2.65
N VAL A 22 -19.74 -12.05 2.40
CA VAL A 22 -20.28 -12.59 1.16
C VAL A 22 -21.80 -12.42 1.20
N VAL A 23 -22.37 -11.91 0.11
CA VAL A 23 -23.81 -11.76 -0.10
C VAL A 23 -24.25 -12.83 -1.09
N ILE A 24 -25.25 -13.60 -0.72
CA ILE A 24 -25.91 -14.57 -1.58
C ILE A 24 -27.33 -14.06 -1.83
N GLU A 25 -27.64 -13.79 -3.08
CA GLU A 25 -28.96 -13.31 -3.49
C GLU A 25 -29.63 -14.38 -4.33
N SER A 26 -30.89 -14.72 -3.96
CA SER A 26 -31.71 -15.64 -4.74
C SER A 26 -32.23 -14.95 -6.02
N LEU A 27 -32.01 -15.57 -7.16
CA LEU A 27 -32.45 -15.07 -8.48
C LEU A 27 -33.71 -15.79 -8.97
N ASN A 28 -34.09 -16.91 -8.33
CA ASN A 28 -35.23 -17.73 -8.74
C ASN A 28 -36.38 -17.58 -7.72
N ASP A 29 -37.36 -16.75 -8.05
CA ASP A 29 -38.54 -16.52 -7.20
C ASP A 29 -39.45 -17.73 -7.07
N ALA A 30 -39.43 -18.68 -8.01
CA ALA A 30 -40.24 -19.88 -7.97
C ALA A 30 -39.68 -20.95 -7.00
N ASP A 31 -38.34 -20.89 -6.75
CA ASP A 31 -37.65 -21.78 -5.83
C ASP A 31 -36.57 -21.01 -5.07
N PRO A 32 -36.96 -20.08 -4.18
CA PRO A 32 -36.03 -19.20 -3.50
C PRO A 32 -35.16 -19.96 -2.51
N ILE A 33 -33.95 -19.47 -2.30
CA ILE A 33 -33.05 -19.96 -1.25
C ILE A 33 -33.58 -19.50 0.10
N THR A 34 -34.01 -20.43 0.93
CA THR A 34 -34.54 -20.15 2.27
C THR A 34 -33.75 -20.88 3.34
N GLY A 35 -33.78 -20.34 4.57
CA GLY A 35 -33.08 -20.90 5.72
C GLY A 35 -31.60 -20.51 5.83
N THR A 36 -30.83 -21.29 6.60
CA THR A 36 -29.40 -21.06 6.84
C THR A 36 -28.58 -21.70 5.72
N VAL A 37 -27.70 -20.90 5.12
CA VAL A 37 -26.74 -21.34 4.10
C VAL A 37 -25.35 -21.33 4.71
N GLU A 38 -24.63 -22.44 4.56
CA GLU A 38 -23.23 -22.53 4.92
C GLU A 38 -22.39 -22.31 3.65
N ALA A 39 -21.46 -21.36 3.70
CA ALA A 39 -20.54 -21.08 2.62
C ALA A 39 -19.09 -21.25 3.07
N SER A 40 -18.28 -21.90 2.23
CA SER A 40 -16.82 -21.97 2.40
C SER A 40 -16.16 -21.20 1.27
N PHE A 41 -15.30 -20.28 1.60
CA PHE A 41 -14.57 -19.46 0.62
C PHE A 41 -13.16 -19.14 1.10
N THR A 42 -12.32 -18.76 0.16
CA THR A 42 -10.97 -18.27 0.47
C THR A 42 -10.96 -16.76 0.27
N GLU A 43 -10.55 -16.03 1.27
CA GLU A 43 -10.40 -14.57 1.20
C GLU A 43 -8.94 -14.15 1.36
N VAL A 44 -8.62 -12.96 0.87
CA VAL A 44 -7.33 -12.33 1.12
C VAL A 44 -7.37 -11.70 2.51
N ASP A 45 -6.54 -12.21 3.41
CA ASP A 45 -6.38 -11.64 4.74
C ASP A 45 -5.16 -10.70 4.77
N PRO A 46 -5.35 -9.39 4.69
CA PRO A 46 -4.25 -8.43 4.72
C PRO A 46 -3.52 -8.37 6.06
N SER A 47 -4.12 -8.89 7.15
CA SER A 47 -3.49 -8.90 8.47
C SER A 47 -2.31 -9.88 8.55
N LEU A 48 -2.22 -10.83 7.63
CA LEU A 48 -1.11 -11.78 7.52
C LEU A 48 0.14 -11.16 6.89
N VAL A 49 0.03 -9.99 6.24
CA VAL A 49 1.18 -9.29 5.69
C VAL A 49 1.97 -8.63 6.81
N THR A 50 3.26 -8.89 6.85
CA THR A 50 4.17 -8.34 7.86
C THR A 50 5.17 -7.36 7.24
N LYS A 51 5.85 -6.57 8.06
CA LYS A 51 6.94 -5.71 7.57
C LYS A 51 8.06 -6.49 6.88
N SER A 52 8.29 -7.74 7.28
CA SER A 52 9.29 -8.60 6.64
C SER A 52 8.90 -8.96 5.20
N ASP A 53 7.60 -9.12 4.93
CA ASP A 53 7.10 -9.36 3.57
C ASP A 53 7.27 -8.12 2.69
N ILE A 54 7.06 -6.93 3.25
CA ILE A 54 7.26 -5.66 2.55
C ILE A 54 8.75 -5.43 2.26
N ILE A 55 9.62 -5.54 3.27
CA ILE A 55 11.08 -5.41 3.09
C ILE A 55 11.60 -6.46 2.10
N GLY A 56 11.06 -7.65 2.20
CA GLY A 56 11.41 -8.76 1.33
C GLY A 56 12.78 -9.36 1.60
N SER A 57 13.13 -10.32 0.77
CA SER A 57 14.40 -11.04 0.88
C SER A 57 14.93 -11.49 -0.48
N VAL A 58 16.17 -11.93 -0.50
CA VAL A 58 16.80 -12.59 -1.64
C VAL A 58 17.16 -14.00 -1.20
N THR A 59 16.56 -15.00 -1.82
CA THR A 59 16.86 -16.42 -1.53
C THR A 59 18.20 -16.84 -2.13
N ALA A 60 18.75 -17.96 -1.68
CA ALA A 60 19.97 -18.56 -2.24
C ALA A 60 19.83 -18.87 -3.74
N SER A 61 18.62 -19.15 -4.24
CA SER A 61 18.33 -19.35 -5.66
C SER A 61 18.18 -18.03 -6.46
N GLY A 62 18.34 -16.87 -5.82
CA GLY A 62 18.23 -15.56 -6.45
C GLY A 62 16.79 -15.05 -6.62
N LYS A 63 15.78 -15.76 -6.08
CA LYS A 63 14.41 -15.26 -6.04
C LYS A 63 14.32 -14.08 -5.07
N ARG A 64 13.65 -13.00 -5.50
CA ARG A 64 13.50 -11.76 -4.73
C ARG A 64 12.02 -11.54 -4.40
N THR A 65 11.76 -11.05 -3.19
CA THR A 65 10.42 -10.71 -2.70
C THR A 65 10.39 -9.30 -2.15
N GLY A 66 9.20 -8.74 -1.97
CA GLY A 66 9.00 -7.41 -1.43
C GLY A 66 9.82 -6.34 -2.17
N LEU A 67 10.34 -5.36 -1.45
CA LEU A 67 11.15 -4.27 -2.01
C LEU A 67 12.39 -4.76 -2.77
N GLN A 68 12.94 -5.93 -2.42
CA GLN A 68 14.12 -6.47 -3.12
C GLN A 68 13.82 -6.86 -4.59
N ALA A 69 12.55 -7.09 -4.92
CA ALA A 69 12.13 -7.39 -6.29
C ALA A 69 12.26 -6.19 -7.24
N LEU A 70 12.30 -4.95 -6.72
CA LEU A 70 12.43 -3.72 -7.52
C LEU A 70 13.68 -3.70 -8.41
N SER A 71 14.76 -4.36 -7.99
CA SER A 71 15.97 -4.52 -8.81
C SER A 71 15.75 -5.29 -10.12
N LYS A 72 14.62 -5.99 -10.26
CA LYS A 72 14.25 -6.72 -11.48
C LYS A 72 13.32 -5.92 -12.41
N LEU A 73 12.86 -4.76 -11.98
CA LEU A 73 11.87 -3.97 -12.69
C LEU A 73 12.32 -3.65 -14.14
N TYR A 74 13.55 -3.16 -14.29
CA TYR A 74 14.09 -2.84 -15.60
C TYR A 74 14.26 -4.07 -16.49
N THR A 75 14.84 -5.15 -15.96
CA THR A 75 15.12 -6.34 -16.74
C THR A 75 13.88 -7.13 -17.16
N MET A 76 12.80 -7.04 -16.38
CA MET A 76 11.55 -7.75 -16.67
C MET A 76 10.54 -6.93 -17.45
N PHE A 77 10.50 -5.62 -17.20
CA PHE A 77 9.43 -4.76 -17.72
C PHE A 77 9.96 -3.55 -18.51
N ASN A 78 11.28 -3.38 -18.63
CA ASN A 78 11.93 -2.21 -19.23
C ASN A 78 11.41 -0.89 -18.62
N ALA A 79 11.12 -0.92 -17.32
CA ALA A 79 10.61 0.22 -16.56
C ALA A 79 11.62 0.65 -15.50
N VAL A 80 11.74 1.96 -15.31
CA VAL A 80 12.58 2.57 -14.28
C VAL A 80 11.69 3.09 -13.16
N LEU A 81 12.07 2.82 -11.92
CA LEU A 81 11.40 3.35 -10.75
C LEU A 81 11.79 4.82 -10.56
N ASN A 82 10.82 5.72 -10.48
CA ASN A 82 11.05 7.14 -10.20
C ASN A 82 10.62 7.51 -8.79
N ILE A 83 9.46 7.01 -8.34
CA ILE A 83 8.91 7.29 -7.01
C ILE A 83 8.54 5.96 -6.35
N LEU A 84 8.93 5.80 -5.11
CA LEU A 84 8.55 4.68 -4.24
C LEU A 84 7.71 5.20 -3.07
N ALA A 85 6.52 4.66 -2.91
CA ALA A 85 5.67 4.93 -1.76
C ALA A 85 5.15 3.61 -1.18
N ALA A 86 5.10 3.53 0.14
CA ALA A 86 4.52 2.41 0.87
C ALA A 86 3.66 2.96 2.01
N PRO A 87 2.47 3.52 1.70
CA PRO A 87 1.58 4.12 2.69
C PRO A 87 1.30 3.14 3.83
N PHE A 88 1.19 3.64 5.06
CA PHE A 88 1.12 2.84 6.28
C PHE A 88 2.45 2.13 6.64
N TRP A 89 3.04 1.38 5.71
CA TRP A 89 4.25 0.61 5.98
C TRP A 89 5.50 1.48 6.15
N SER A 90 5.56 2.61 5.48
CA SER A 90 6.67 3.57 5.60
C SER A 90 6.74 4.28 6.96
N GLU A 91 5.73 4.13 7.82
CA GLU A 91 5.74 4.58 9.22
C GLU A 91 6.65 3.72 10.11
N ASP A 92 6.99 2.50 9.69
CA ASP A 92 7.97 1.65 10.37
C ASP A 92 9.40 2.02 9.93
N PRO A 93 10.31 2.39 10.87
CA PRO A 93 11.66 2.81 10.52
C PRO A 93 12.49 1.77 9.79
N ASP A 94 12.23 0.47 10.00
CA ASP A 94 12.96 -0.59 9.29
C ASP A 94 12.52 -0.66 7.82
N VAL A 95 11.20 -0.49 7.57
CA VAL A 95 10.66 -0.42 6.20
C VAL A 95 11.17 0.82 5.49
N TYR A 96 11.13 1.99 6.16
CA TYR A 96 11.68 3.23 5.60
C TYR A 96 13.16 3.07 5.20
N LYS A 97 14.01 2.54 6.08
CA LYS A 97 15.42 2.28 5.78
C LYS A 97 15.59 1.33 4.59
N ALA A 98 14.76 0.29 4.50
CA ALA A 98 14.78 -0.62 3.36
C ALA A 98 14.36 0.08 2.07
N MET A 99 13.34 0.96 2.10
CA MET A 99 12.94 1.78 0.95
C MET A 99 14.09 2.66 0.47
N ILE A 100 14.76 3.38 1.39
CA ILE A 100 15.93 4.21 1.06
C ILE A 100 17.06 3.37 0.44
N SER A 101 17.32 2.19 0.99
CA SER A 101 18.38 1.31 0.48
C SER A 101 18.13 0.83 -0.95
N VAL A 102 16.87 0.56 -1.31
CA VAL A 102 16.56 0.01 -2.64
C VAL A 102 16.40 1.09 -3.71
N VAL A 103 16.15 2.35 -3.35
CA VAL A 103 16.02 3.43 -4.34
C VAL A 103 17.35 4.05 -4.78
N GLN A 104 18.41 3.81 -4.03
CA GLN A 104 19.73 4.32 -4.34
C GLN A 104 20.46 3.40 -5.31
N LYS A 105 20.93 3.96 -6.44
CA LYS A 105 21.70 3.25 -7.47
C LYS A 105 21.01 1.95 -7.96
N LEU A 106 19.73 2.02 -8.24
CA LEU A 106 19.00 0.93 -8.87
C LEU A 106 19.75 0.41 -10.08
N ASN A 107 20.12 -0.87 -10.06
CA ASN A 107 20.95 -1.51 -11.08
C ASN A 107 22.27 -0.76 -11.38
N GLY A 108 22.76 0.02 -10.43
CA GLY A 108 23.99 0.81 -10.56
C GLY A 108 23.88 2.11 -11.36
N HIS A 109 22.69 2.47 -11.83
CA HIS A 109 22.50 3.58 -12.76
C HIS A 109 21.47 4.62 -12.32
N TRP A 110 20.37 4.21 -11.70
CA TRP A 110 19.25 5.11 -11.41
C TRP A 110 19.04 5.29 -9.92
N ASP A 111 18.65 6.50 -9.56
CA ASP A 111 18.14 6.81 -8.24
C ASP A 111 16.63 7.08 -8.35
N ALA A 112 15.87 6.64 -7.35
CA ALA A 112 14.46 6.96 -7.20
C ALA A 112 14.23 7.75 -5.92
N PHE A 113 13.03 8.30 -5.77
CA PHE A 113 12.66 9.12 -4.64
C PHE A 113 11.61 8.42 -3.77
N VAL A 114 11.74 8.51 -2.46
CA VAL A 114 10.83 7.92 -1.50
C VAL A 114 9.84 8.94 -0.99
N ASN A 115 8.54 8.66 -1.11
CA ASN A 115 7.48 9.35 -0.38
C ASN A 115 7.09 8.50 0.82
N ALA A 116 7.41 8.96 2.03
CA ALA A 116 7.16 8.23 3.27
C ALA A 116 6.21 9.00 4.20
N ASP A 117 5.44 8.28 5.00
CA ASP A 117 4.60 8.88 6.04
C ASP A 117 5.23 8.72 7.41
N LEU A 118 4.95 9.66 8.31
CA LEU A 118 5.20 9.51 9.73
C LEU A 118 3.92 9.02 10.43
N PRO A 119 4.07 8.23 11.50
CA PRO A 119 2.93 7.78 12.28
C PRO A 119 2.28 8.94 13.03
N ILE A 120 0.99 8.80 13.31
CA ILE A 120 0.25 9.71 14.20
C ILE A 120 0.31 9.25 15.67
N TYR A 121 0.90 8.09 15.91
CA TYR A 121 1.04 7.50 17.24
C TYR A 121 2.35 6.72 17.36
N ASP A 122 3.15 7.04 18.38
CA ASP A 122 4.35 6.28 18.72
C ASP A 122 3.97 5.08 19.59
N SER A 123 4.04 3.89 19.02
CA SER A 123 3.72 2.64 19.74
C SER A 123 4.73 2.28 20.83
N LYS A 124 5.99 2.72 20.72
CA LYS A 124 7.05 2.48 21.71
C LYS A 124 6.90 3.41 22.92
N ALA A 125 6.73 4.69 22.67
CA ALA A 125 6.50 5.69 23.72
C ALA A 125 5.05 5.70 24.23
N LYS A 126 4.13 5.00 23.55
CA LYS A 126 2.68 5.00 23.83
C LYS A 126 2.11 6.42 23.88
N ALA A 127 2.51 7.25 22.94
CA ALA A 127 2.17 8.66 22.89
C ALA A 127 1.67 9.10 21.52
N ALA A 128 0.71 10.02 21.50
CA ALA A 128 0.24 10.63 20.28
C ALA A 128 1.29 11.60 19.70
N ILE A 129 1.46 11.55 18.38
CA ILE A 129 2.23 12.50 17.59
C ILE A 129 1.19 13.46 16.97
N ASP A 130 0.82 14.50 17.71
CA ASP A 130 -0.31 15.38 17.44
C ASP A 130 0.11 16.82 17.10
N THR A 131 1.42 17.09 17.08
CA THR A 131 1.99 18.38 16.71
C THR A 131 3.15 18.21 15.76
N LEU A 132 3.39 19.23 14.91
CA LEU A 132 4.51 19.25 13.97
C LEU A 132 5.85 19.02 14.70
N LYS A 133 6.03 19.69 15.85
CA LYS A 133 7.25 19.53 16.66
C LYS A 133 7.49 18.08 17.08
N LYS A 134 6.47 17.38 17.57
CA LYS A 134 6.58 15.96 17.90
C LYS A 134 6.86 15.08 16.69
N ALA A 135 6.28 15.42 15.54
CA ALA A 135 6.53 14.72 14.29
C ALA A 135 7.99 14.87 13.83
N GLU A 136 8.55 16.07 13.89
CA GLU A 136 9.96 16.35 13.61
C GLU A 136 10.89 15.63 14.58
N GLU A 137 10.65 15.72 15.88
CA GLU A 137 11.43 15.05 16.92
C GLU A 137 11.41 13.51 16.74
N TRP A 138 10.25 12.97 16.37
CA TRP A 138 10.12 11.55 16.09
C TRP A 138 10.86 11.14 14.82
N ALA A 139 10.74 11.94 13.75
CA ALA A 139 11.43 11.70 12.49
C ALA A 139 12.94 11.70 12.67
N ASP A 140 13.49 12.69 13.36
CA ASP A 140 14.93 12.79 13.65
C ASP A 140 15.42 11.60 14.47
N SER A 141 14.67 11.24 15.52
CA SER A 141 15.03 10.13 16.41
C SER A 141 15.00 8.76 15.71
N ASN A 142 14.22 8.61 14.62
CA ASN A 142 14.07 7.37 13.87
C ASN A 142 14.78 7.39 12.50
N GLY A 143 15.51 8.47 12.18
CA GLY A 143 16.37 8.58 11.01
C GLY A 143 15.65 8.88 9.69
N TYR A 144 14.53 9.60 9.74
CA TYR A 144 13.78 10.05 8.55
C TYR A 144 14.33 11.36 7.97
N ASN A 145 15.62 11.42 7.76
CA ASN A 145 16.33 12.62 7.30
C ASN A 145 17.19 12.38 6.04
N ASN A 146 16.81 11.42 5.20
CA ASN A 146 17.56 11.06 4.01
C ASN A 146 17.21 11.98 2.83
N GLY A 147 18.23 12.42 2.07
CA GLY A 147 18.07 13.31 0.92
C GLY A 147 17.32 12.71 -0.28
N PHE A 148 17.12 11.38 -0.31
CA PHE A 148 16.32 10.68 -1.33
C PHE A 148 14.87 10.48 -0.90
N SER A 149 14.39 11.21 0.10
CA SER A 149 13.02 11.07 0.58
C SER A 149 12.37 12.40 0.92
N LYS A 150 11.05 12.42 0.81
CA LYS A 150 10.17 13.40 1.41
C LYS A 150 9.23 12.71 2.38
N VAL A 151 9.12 13.31 3.56
CA VAL A 151 8.35 12.76 4.66
C VAL A 151 7.09 13.57 4.86
N TYR A 152 5.97 12.91 5.08
CA TYR A 152 4.64 13.50 5.15
C TYR A 152 3.99 13.24 6.49
N TRP A 153 3.32 14.26 7.01
CA TRP A 153 2.51 14.22 8.22
C TRP A 153 1.55 15.43 8.21
N PRO A 154 0.35 15.33 8.75
CA PRO A 154 -0.37 14.15 9.24
C PRO A 154 -1.10 13.41 8.12
N GLN A 155 -1.97 12.45 8.49
CA GLN A 155 -2.95 11.87 7.57
C GLN A 155 -3.99 12.92 7.16
N VAL A 156 -4.61 12.73 6.00
CA VAL A 156 -5.62 13.64 5.45
C VAL A 156 -6.96 12.93 5.27
N GLN A 157 -8.04 13.67 5.48
CA GLN A 157 -9.39 13.18 5.21
C GLN A 157 -9.91 13.75 3.90
N TYR A 158 -10.36 12.87 3.02
CA TYR A 158 -10.99 13.23 1.76
C TYR A 158 -12.19 12.32 1.46
N ALA A 159 -13.33 12.89 1.09
CA ALA A 159 -14.56 12.16 0.78
C ALA A 159 -14.97 11.15 1.88
N GLY A 160 -14.81 11.52 3.16
CA GLY A 160 -15.16 10.68 4.31
C GLY A 160 -14.19 9.54 4.62
N LYS A 161 -13.08 9.42 3.88
CA LYS A 161 -12.03 8.43 4.12
C LYS A 161 -10.73 9.10 4.53
N VAL A 162 -9.95 8.41 5.36
CA VAL A 162 -8.63 8.85 5.81
C VAL A 162 -7.56 8.23 4.91
N TYR A 163 -6.62 9.05 4.47
CA TYR A 163 -5.52 8.64 3.60
C TYR A 163 -4.18 9.07 4.20
N HIS A 164 -3.16 8.28 3.95
CA HIS A 164 -1.78 8.68 4.14
C HIS A 164 -1.42 9.78 3.14
N LEU A 165 -0.77 10.84 3.61
CA LEU A 165 -0.49 12.01 2.78
C LEU A 165 0.49 11.70 1.65
N SER A 166 1.42 10.73 1.85
CA SER A 166 2.33 10.25 0.80
C SER A 166 1.58 9.75 -0.44
N THR A 167 0.41 9.11 -0.25
CA THR A 167 -0.44 8.65 -1.36
C THR A 167 -0.91 9.82 -2.21
N GLN A 168 -1.44 10.86 -1.57
CA GLN A 168 -1.95 12.05 -2.27
C GLN A 168 -0.81 12.82 -2.95
N ALA A 169 0.33 12.94 -2.28
CA ALA A 169 1.52 13.57 -2.84
C ALA A 169 2.02 12.81 -4.08
N THR A 170 2.11 11.49 -4.02
CA THR A 170 2.54 10.67 -5.16
C THR A 170 1.59 10.82 -6.36
N VAL A 171 0.27 10.78 -6.12
CA VAL A 171 -0.73 10.99 -7.18
C VAL A 171 -0.59 12.39 -7.80
N THR A 172 -0.36 13.42 -6.96
CA THR A 172 -0.19 14.79 -7.44
C THR A 172 1.08 14.93 -8.27
N MET A 173 2.20 14.38 -7.81
CA MET A 173 3.46 14.35 -8.57
C MET A 173 3.27 13.67 -9.94
N GLN A 174 2.66 12.48 -9.96
CA GLN A 174 2.39 11.77 -11.21
C GLN A 174 1.48 12.55 -12.17
N ARG A 175 0.50 13.30 -11.67
CA ARG A 175 -0.35 14.15 -12.52
C ARG A 175 0.42 15.29 -13.13
N VAL A 176 1.27 15.95 -12.36
CA VAL A 176 2.13 17.04 -12.86
C VAL A 176 3.10 16.51 -13.89
N ASP A 177 3.83 15.43 -13.59
CA ASP A 177 4.77 14.80 -14.52
C ASP A 177 4.08 14.40 -15.82
N ASN A 178 2.89 13.79 -15.75
CA ASN A 178 2.13 13.40 -16.94
C ASN A 178 1.67 14.59 -17.79
N SER A 179 1.44 15.76 -17.18
CA SER A 179 1.12 17.00 -17.92
C SER A 179 2.34 17.62 -18.61
N HIS A 180 3.55 17.13 -18.31
CA HIS A 180 4.84 17.56 -18.85
C HIS A 180 5.59 16.41 -19.54
N ASP A 181 4.88 15.60 -20.33
CA ASP A 181 5.42 14.47 -21.08
C ASP A 181 6.18 13.44 -20.20
N SER A 182 5.73 13.28 -18.95
CA SER A 182 6.35 12.42 -17.92
C SER A 182 7.77 12.86 -17.52
N ILE A 183 8.09 14.12 -17.69
CA ILE A 183 9.35 14.72 -17.25
C ILE A 183 9.10 15.45 -15.92
N PRO A 184 9.81 15.14 -14.84
CA PRO A 184 9.65 15.82 -13.55
C PRO A 184 10.27 17.23 -13.60
N MET A 185 9.50 18.22 -14.06
CA MET A 185 9.97 19.58 -14.31
C MET A 185 9.52 20.58 -13.26
N GLU A 186 8.37 20.33 -12.60
CA GLU A 186 7.75 21.29 -11.72
C GLU A 186 7.36 20.66 -10.37
N SER A 187 7.41 21.47 -9.33
CA SER A 187 6.84 21.07 -8.04
C SER A 187 5.32 21.09 -8.10
N PRO A 188 4.64 20.09 -7.56
CA PRO A 188 3.19 20.12 -7.41
C PRO A 188 2.77 21.33 -6.54
N SER A 189 1.84 22.11 -7.05
CA SER A 189 1.25 23.28 -6.34
C SER A 189 0.01 22.87 -5.56
#